data_fbc10b65376496b7a172bcb2bfb0f7f4
#
_entry.id   fbc10b65376496b7a172bcb2bfb0f7f4
#
_cell.length_a   1.000
_cell.length_b   1.000
_cell.length_c   1.000
_cell.angle_alpha   90.00
_cell.angle_beta   90.00
_cell.angle_gamma   90.00
#
_symmetry.space_group_name_H-M   'P 1'
#
loop_
_entity.id
_entity.type
_entity.pdbx_description
1 polymer ?
#
loop_
_entity_poly.entity_id
_entity_poly.type
_entity_poly.pdbx_seq_one_letter_code
_entity_poly.pdbx_strand_id
1 'polypeptide(L)'
;MQAIEIKPGIYWVGAIDWSLRNFHGYTTSRGSSYNAYLIIDEKITLIDTVKAPFRDELISRISSVIPPEKIDYIVSNHVEPDHSGCLDFLIHHCCPNATIVTSTPQGLKGLTSRYGDLPYKTVKTGDSFSIGKRTLQFVATPMLHWPDSMVTYCPEEKILFSNDAFGQHLASNQRFDDENDLHTVMEEAKKYYANILMLYGKQAQSALAALSKLDIEIIAVGHGVMWRSHILDIIAAYEKWSEGELEDSAVVVFDTMWESTRKIADAIADAFTEKGIRVHFHDLRVAPFSDVITDILTSKYLAVGSPTLNNQMLPPVAGFLCYLKGFVPKGRQAFAFGSYGWGGQSIAQIDAELKAADCDIILDPIRIANIPTEKDLADIREKIKNL
;
A
#
# COMPACT_ATOMS: atom_id res chain seq x y z
N MET A 1 23.14 -16.39 -6.76
CA MET A 1 21.96 -16.05 -7.61
C MET A 1 22.40 -15.15 -8.75
N GLN A 2 21.64 -15.05 -9.86
CA GLN A 2 21.97 -14.15 -10.97
C GLN A 2 21.18 -12.84 -10.88
N ALA A 3 21.82 -11.72 -11.17
CA ALA A 3 21.16 -10.45 -11.41
C ALA A 3 20.35 -10.52 -12.71
N ILE A 4 19.32 -9.68 -12.82
CA ILE A 4 18.48 -9.62 -14.03
C ILE A 4 18.70 -8.25 -14.68
N GLU A 5 19.23 -8.23 -15.90
CA GLU A 5 19.40 -6.98 -16.65
C GLU A 5 18.04 -6.43 -17.10
N ILE A 6 17.76 -5.17 -16.75
CA ILE A 6 16.50 -4.49 -17.07
C ILE A 6 16.67 -3.47 -18.22
N LYS A 7 17.86 -2.88 -18.32
CA LYS A 7 18.38 -2.11 -19.46
C LYS A 7 19.90 -2.30 -19.52
N PRO A 8 20.57 -2.02 -20.63
CA PRO A 8 22.02 -2.22 -20.74
C PRO A 8 22.81 -1.56 -19.60
N GLY A 9 23.45 -2.37 -18.77
CA GLY A 9 24.22 -1.93 -17.61
C GLY A 9 23.39 -1.55 -16.37
N ILE A 10 22.08 -1.82 -16.37
CA ILE A 10 21.20 -1.64 -15.19
C ILE A 10 20.54 -2.97 -14.85
N TYR A 11 20.73 -3.40 -13.62
CA TYR A 11 20.34 -4.74 -13.16
C TYR A 11 19.42 -4.67 -11.95
N TRP A 12 18.36 -5.48 -11.94
CA TRP A 12 17.65 -5.80 -10.71
C TRP A 12 18.47 -6.79 -9.90
N VAL A 13 18.72 -6.46 -8.63
CA VAL A 13 19.53 -7.26 -7.70
C VAL A 13 18.82 -7.54 -6.37
N GLY A 14 17.51 -7.28 -6.32
CA GLY A 14 16.65 -7.46 -5.14
C GLY A 14 16.42 -8.92 -4.74
N ALA A 15 15.42 -9.13 -3.89
CA ALA A 15 15.02 -10.44 -3.39
C ALA A 15 13.50 -10.63 -3.50
N ILE A 16 13.05 -11.90 -3.54
CA ILE A 16 11.63 -12.26 -3.61
C ILE A 16 11.25 -13.01 -2.34
N ASP A 17 10.29 -12.48 -1.60
CA ASP A 17 9.75 -13.12 -0.40
C ASP A 17 8.42 -13.83 -0.72
N TRP A 18 8.54 -15.09 -1.11
CA TRP A 18 7.41 -15.97 -1.40
C TRP A 18 6.58 -16.30 -0.17
N SER A 19 7.15 -16.16 1.02
CA SER A 19 6.57 -16.61 2.28
C SER A 19 5.90 -15.50 3.08
N LEU A 20 6.05 -14.25 2.71
CA LEU A 20 5.42 -13.13 3.40
C LEU A 20 3.89 -13.24 3.35
N ARG A 21 3.22 -13.23 4.51
CA ARG A 21 1.76 -13.31 4.61
C ARG A 21 1.15 -12.18 5.40
N ASN A 22 1.96 -11.43 6.12
CA ASN A 22 1.55 -10.27 6.89
C ASN A 22 2.68 -9.24 6.93
N PHE A 23 2.35 -8.00 6.61
CA PHE A 23 3.25 -6.87 6.71
C PHE A 23 2.53 -5.76 7.50
N HIS A 24 2.90 -5.62 8.80
CA HIS A 24 2.29 -4.61 9.70
C HIS A 24 0.75 -4.66 9.80
N GLY A 25 0.16 -5.86 9.77
CA GLY A 25 -1.30 -6.05 9.78
C GLY A 25 -1.94 -6.09 8.38
N TYR A 26 -1.22 -5.73 7.35
CA TYR A 26 -1.61 -5.87 5.95
C TYR A 26 -1.37 -7.32 5.48
N THR A 27 -2.41 -7.96 4.97
CA THR A 27 -2.31 -9.35 4.50
C THR A 27 -1.73 -9.42 3.09
N THR A 28 -0.57 -10.07 2.95
CA THR A 28 0.18 -10.21 1.70
C THR A 28 0.06 -11.64 1.17
N SER A 29 -1.14 -12.03 0.73
CA SER A 29 -1.44 -13.43 0.32
C SER A 29 -0.58 -13.91 -0.85
N ARG A 30 -0.07 -13.00 -1.68
CA ARG A 30 0.77 -13.28 -2.85
C ARG A 30 2.28 -13.06 -2.59
N GLY A 31 2.70 -12.93 -1.33
CA GLY A 31 4.10 -12.63 -0.99
C GLY A 31 4.49 -11.19 -1.32
N SER A 32 5.79 -10.94 -1.49
CA SER A 32 6.34 -9.63 -1.85
C SER A 32 7.70 -9.78 -2.53
N SER A 33 8.31 -8.64 -2.87
CA SER A 33 9.73 -8.54 -3.17
C SER A 33 10.33 -7.32 -2.48
N TYR A 34 11.64 -7.31 -2.32
CA TYR A 34 12.43 -6.15 -1.89
C TYR A 34 13.35 -5.83 -3.04
N ASN A 35 13.01 -4.78 -3.79
CA ASN A 35 13.72 -4.47 -5.03
C ASN A 35 14.89 -3.54 -4.76
N ALA A 36 16.02 -3.88 -5.35
CA ALA A 36 17.22 -3.06 -5.39
C ALA A 36 17.81 -3.12 -6.80
N TYR A 37 18.50 -2.07 -7.21
CA TYR A 37 18.97 -1.94 -8.58
C TYR A 37 20.43 -1.53 -8.62
N LEU A 38 21.20 -2.15 -9.51
CA LEU A 38 22.64 -1.88 -9.69
C LEU A 38 22.86 -1.21 -11.05
N ILE A 39 23.47 -0.03 -11.03
CA ILE A 39 23.84 0.72 -12.24
C ILE A 39 25.33 0.65 -12.43
N ILE A 40 25.77 0.11 -13.56
CA ILE A 40 27.17 0.02 -13.97
C ILE A 40 27.50 1.21 -14.86
N ASP A 41 28.31 2.11 -14.33
CA ASP A 41 28.80 3.30 -15.02
C ASP A 41 30.23 3.61 -14.49
N GLU A 42 30.81 4.79 -14.76
CA GLU A 42 32.13 5.19 -14.21
C GLU A 42 32.11 5.17 -12.67
N LYS A 43 30.96 5.54 -12.09
CA LYS A 43 30.66 5.38 -10.67
C LYS A 43 29.53 4.36 -10.51
N ILE A 44 29.86 3.22 -9.96
CA ILE A 44 28.93 2.11 -9.76
C ILE A 44 27.97 2.48 -8.61
N THR A 45 26.66 2.42 -8.89
CA THR A 45 25.66 2.86 -7.93
C THR A 45 24.63 1.76 -7.66
N LEU A 46 24.41 1.47 -6.39
CA LEU A 46 23.30 0.66 -5.90
C LEU A 46 22.14 1.57 -5.51
N ILE A 47 20.94 1.30 -6.01
CA ILE A 47 19.71 2.01 -5.62
C ILE A 47 18.92 1.09 -4.68
N ASP A 48 18.71 1.55 -3.46
CA ASP A 48 18.12 0.85 -2.33
C ASP A 48 18.81 -0.48 -1.99
N THR A 49 18.38 -1.12 -0.93
CA THR A 49 18.82 -2.45 -0.52
C THR A 49 17.60 -3.34 -0.27
N VAL A 50 17.77 -4.43 0.45
CA VAL A 50 16.70 -5.35 0.80
C VAL A 50 16.58 -5.48 2.31
N LYS A 51 15.49 -6.09 2.77
CA LYS A 51 15.31 -6.51 4.16
C LYS A 51 16.46 -7.43 4.61
N ALA A 52 17.00 -7.19 5.79
CA ALA A 52 18.22 -7.86 6.29
C ALA A 52 18.27 -9.39 6.14
N PRO A 53 17.18 -10.17 6.31
CA PRO A 53 17.20 -11.62 6.07
C PRO A 53 17.53 -12.03 4.63
N PHE A 54 17.35 -11.14 3.65
CA PHE A 54 17.62 -11.38 2.23
C PHE A 54 18.99 -10.83 1.77
N ARG A 55 19.82 -10.39 2.69
CA ARG A 55 21.13 -9.83 2.43
C ARG A 55 21.99 -10.70 1.52
N ASP A 56 22.03 -12.00 1.80
CA ASP A 56 22.91 -12.92 1.06
C ASP A 56 22.44 -13.11 -0.39
N GLU A 57 21.13 -12.97 -0.67
CA GLU A 57 20.60 -12.92 -2.02
C GLU A 57 21.03 -11.66 -2.76
N LEU A 58 20.91 -10.49 -2.11
CA LEU A 58 21.39 -9.21 -2.66
C LEU A 58 22.86 -9.29 -3.04
N ILE A 59 23.72 -9.72 -2.12
CA ILE A 59 25.17 -9.83 -2.33
C ILE A 59 25.47 -10.82 -3.45
N SER A 60 24.80 -11.98 -3.47
CA SER A 60 24.99 -13.00 -4.51
C SER A 60 24.64 -12.47 -5.90
N ARG A 61 23.58 -11.67 -6.04
CA ARG A 61 23.18 -11.04 -7.32
C ARG A 61 24.15 -9.95 -7.73
N ILE A 62 24.56 -9.06 -6.83
CA ILE A 62 25.59 -8.05 -7.09
C ILE A 62 26.87 -8.72 -7.57
N SER A 63 27.32 -9.76 -6.85
CA SER A 63 28.57 -10.49 -7.17
C SER A 63 28.51 -11.24 -8.50
N SER A 64 27.31 -11.48 -9.04
CA SER A 64 27.18 -12.07 -10.38
C SER A 64 27.47 -11.08 -11.52
N VAL A 65 27.55 -9.78 -11.20
CA VAL A 65 27.81 -8.69 -12.16
C VAL A 65 29.18 -8.06 -11.88
N ILE A 66 29.45 -7.70 -10.63
CA ILE A 66 30.68 -7.05 -10.20
C ILE A 66 31.07 -7.51 -8.78
N PRO A 67 32.35 -7.39 -8.41
CA PRO A 67 32.75 -7.45 -7.00
C PRO A 67 32.08 -6.31 -6.21
N PRO A 68 31.39 -6.58 -5.08
CA PRO A 68 30.66 -5.56 -4.32
C PRO A 68 31.51 -4.38 -3.84
N GLU A 69 32.81 -4.59 -3.60
CA GLU A 69 33.74 -3.54 -3.19
C GLU A 69 33.95 -2.42 -4.23
N LYS A 70 33.46 -2.60 -5.46
CA LYS A 70 33.50 -1.59 -6.52
C LYS A 70 32.33 -0.61 -6.48
N ILE A 71 31.36 -0.81 -5.59
CA ILE A 71 30.25 0.14 -5.43
C ILE A 71 30.76 1.46 -4.87
N ASP A 72 30.53 2.56 -5.60
CA ASP A 72 30.90 3.91 -5.19
C ASP A 72 29.76 4.62 -4.40
N TYR A 73 28.50 4.37 -4.77
CA TYR A 73 27.34 4.98 -4.15
C TYR A 73 26.25 3.94 -3.80
N ILE A 74 25.59 4.17 -2.66
CA ILE A 74 24.35 3.48 -2.32
C ILE A 74 23.27 4.56 -2.11
N VAL A 75 22.31 4.68 -3.01
CA VAL A 75 21.18 5.60 -2.84
C VAL A 75 20.14 4.91 -1.96
N SER A 76 19.78 5.52 -0.84
CA SER A 76 18.66 5.10 0.01
C SER A 76 17.51 6.06 -0.17
N ASN A 77 16.53 5.66 -0.98
CA ASN A 77 15.33 6.46 -1.25
C ASN A 77 14.39 6.51 -0.04
N HIS A 78 14.48 5.50 0.84
CA HIS A 78 13.65 5.36 2.02
C HIS A 78 14.40 4.69 3.17
N VAL A 79 14.13 5.10 4.41
CA VAL A 79 14.84 4.62 5.60
C VAL A 79 14.25 3.36 6.22
N GLU A 80 13.08 2.89 5.75
CA GLU A 80 12.45 1.69 6.29
C GLU A 80 13.36 0.45 6.10
N PRO A 81 13.42 -0.47 7.09
CA PRO A 81 14.40 -1.55 7.09
C PRO A 81 14.27 -2.57 5.96
N ASP A 82 13.16 -2.61 5.26
CA ASP A 82 13.00 -3.47 4.10
C ASP A 82 13.64 -2.90 2.83
N HIS A 83 14.01 -1.61 2.84
CA HIS A 83 14.79 -0.93 1.80
C HIS A 83 16.20 -0.58 2.26
N SER A 84 16.40 -0.32 3.55
CA SER A 84 17.69 0.10 4.12
C SER A 84 18.41 -0.97 4.93
N GLY A 85 17.78 -2.13 5.14
CA GLY A 85 18.21 -3.13 6.12
C GLY A 85 19.59 -3.75 5.91
N CYS A 86 20.20 -3.57 4.74
CA CYS A 86 21.54 -4.07 4.45
C CYS A 86 22.62 -2.98 4.46
N LEU A 87 22.27 -1.70 4.65
CA LEU A 87 23.22 -0.58 4.53
C LEU A 87 24.43 -0.72 5.45
N ASP A 88 24.20 -0.95 6.73
CA ASP A 88 25.27 -1.10 7.73
C ASP A 88 26.23 -2.25 7.37
N PHE A 89 25.66 -3.40 7.03
CA PHE A 89 26.45 -4.56 6.63
C PHE A 89 27.25 -4.31 5.34
N LEU A 90 26.63 -3.70 4.34
CA LEU A 90 27.31 -3.42 3.06
C LEU A 90 28.51 -2.48 3.28
N ILE A 91 28.35 -1.42 4.05
CA ILE A 91 29.43 -0.46 4.32
C ILE A 91 30.55 -1.13 5.11
N HIS A 92 30.24 -1.89 6.15
CA HIS A 92 31.30 -2.46 6.99
C HIS A 92 31.97 -3.70 6.41
N HIS A 93 31.31 -4.46 5.53
CA HIS A 93 31.80 -5.78 5.11
C HIS A 93 31.96 -5.96 3.59
N CYS A 94 31.32 -5.14 2.76
CA CYS A 94 31.32 -5.34 1.32
C CYS A 94 31.92 -4.16 0.54
N CYS A 95 31.49 -2.93 0.81
CA CYS A 95 31.89 -1.73 0.07
C CYS A 95 32.24 -0.58 1.02
N PRO A 96 33.34 -0.67 1.77
CA PRO A 96 33.69 0.30 2.83
C PRO A 96 33.99 1.72 2.32
N ASN A 97 34.24 1.87 1.02
CA ASN A 97 34.50 3.18 0.39
C ASN A 97 33.24 3.80 -0.24
N ALA A 98 32.09 3.10 -0.22
CA ALA A 98 30.86 3.62 -0.78
C ALA A 98 30.28 4.76 0.06
N THR A 99 29.67 5.73 -0.61
CA THR A 99 28.94 6.83 0.03
C THR A 99 27.44 6.59 -0.05
N ILE A 100 26.75 6.68 1.09
CA ILE A 100 25.28 6.58 1.15
C ILE A 100 24.66 7.91 0.80
N VAL A 101 23.81 7.93 -0.23
CA VAL A 101 23.07 9.12 -0.67
C VAL A 101 21.63 9.02 -0.15
N THR A 102 21.16 10.02 0.56
CA THR A 102 19.81 10.04 1.13
C THR A 102 19.20 11.42 1.21
N SER A 103 17.89 11.52 1.43
CA SER A 103 17.18 12.80 1.53
C SER A 103 17.57 13.58 2.80
N THR A 104 17.48 14.91 2.71
CA THR A 104 17.72 15.81 3.85
C THR A 104 16.46 16.61 4.20
N PRO A 105 16.13 16.83 5.48
CA PRO A 105 16.85 16.34 6.68
C PRO A 105 16.38 14.96 7.17
N GLN A 106 15.25 14.43 6.68
CA GLN A 106 14.57 13.28 7.30
C GLN A 106 15.28 11.95 7.02
N GLY A 107 15.75 11.72 5.80
CA GLY A 107 16.52 10.52 5.45
C GLY A 107 17.79 10.41 6.26
N LEU A 108 18.60 11.49 6.32
CA LEU A 108 19.81 11.53 7.13
C LEU A 108 19.50 11.23 8.61
N LYS A 109 18.48 11.90 9.18
CA LYS A 109 18.07 11.70 10.58
C LYS A 109 17.65 10.26 10.85
N GLY A 110 16.87 9.69 9.95
CA GLY A 110 16.36 8.31 10.08
C GLY A 110 17.49 7.28 10.00
N LEU A 111 18.37 7.38 9.01
CA LEU A 111 19.50 6.48 8.84
C LEU A 111 20.52 6.61 9.98
N THR A 112 20.88 7.84 10.39
CA THR A 112 21.79 8.05 11.51
C THR A 112 21.24 7.49 12.81
N SER A 113 19.93 7.68 13.06
CA SER A 113 19.27 7.11 14.25
C SER A 113 19.31 5.57 14.28
N ARG A 114 19.28 4.93 13.11
CA ARG A 114 19.21 3.46 12.99
C ARG A 114 20.59 2.81 12.90
N TYR A 115 21.48 3.41 12.11
CA TYR A 115 22.77 2.81 11.72
C TYR A 115 24.00 3.57 12.22
N GLY A 116 23.80 4.67 12.96
CA GLY A 116 24.91 5.48 13.45
C GLY A 116 25.53 6.37 12.37
N ASP A 117 26.79 6.71 12.60
CA ASP A 117 27.55 7.61 11.72
C ASP A 117 28.22 6.80 10.60
N LEU A 118 27.59 6.79 9.42
CA LEU A 118 28.08 6.20 8.18
C LEU A 118 28.46 7.32 7.17
N PRO A 119 29.10 6.99 6.04
CA PRO A 119 29.51 8.00 5.04
C PRO A 119 28.31 8.52 4.24
N TYR A 120 27.54 9.44 4.84
CA TYR A 120 26.35 10.03 4.24
C TYR A 120 26.64 11.24 3.37
N LYS A 121 25.95 11.30 2.21
CA LYS A 121 25.79 12.48 1.35
C LYS A 121 24.30 12.79 1.25
N THR A 122 23.91 14.02 1.54
CA THR A 122 22.49 14.42 1.50
C THR A 122 22.11 15.10 0.20
N VAL A 123 20.87 14.86 -0.24
CA VAL A 123 20.27 15.46 -1.44
C VAL A 123 18.85 15.95 -1.13
N LYS A 124 18.35 16.86 -1.99
CA LYS A 124 16.99 17.42 -1.95
C LYS A 124 16.41 17.49 -3.35
N THR A 125 15.13 17.79 -3.47
CA THR A 125 14.48 18.01 -4.76
C THR A 125 15.25 19.01 -5.62
N GLY A 126 15.55 18.59 -6.85
CA GLY A 126 16.29 19.37 -7.85
C GLY A 126 17.80 19.17 -7.81
N ASP A 127 18.34 18.52 -6.79
CA ASP A 127 19.74 18.11 -6.81
C ASP A 127 19.96 16.98 -7.82
N SER A 128 21.15 16.96 -8.41
CA SER A 128 21.59 15.91 -9.32
C SER A 128 23.11 15.74 -9.26
N PHE A 129 23.60 14.57 -9.68
CA PHE A 129 25.02 14.39 -9.93
C PHE A 129 25.25 13.31 -11.00
N SER A 130 26.34 13.45 -11.76
CA SER A 130 26.76 12.48 -12.75
C SER A 130 27.43 11.28 -12.09
N ILE A 131 27.14 10.09 -12.61
CA ILE A 131 27.85 8.84 -12.29
C ILE A 131 28.72 8.34 -13.43
N GLY A 132 28.89 9.14 -14.47
CA GLY A 132 29.63 8.88 -15.69
C GLY A 132 28.82 9.32 -16.91
N LYS A 133 28.34 8.38 -17.69
CA LYS A 133 27.45 8.64 -18.83
C LYS A 133 26.01 8.97 -18.39
N ARG A 134 25.66 8.64 -17.17
CA ARG A 134 24.32 8.81 -16.59
C ARG A 134 24.34 9.85 -15.47
N THR A 135 23.18 10.46 -15.28
CA THR A 135 22.91 11.44 -14.20
C THR A 135 21.81 10.89 -13.31
N LEU A 136 21.95 11.05 -12.01
CA LEU A 136 20.88 10.77 -11.04
C LEU A 136 20.29 12.10 -10.57
N GLN A 137 18.99 12.24 -10.72
CA GLN A 137 18.19 13.39 -10.26
C GLN A 137 17.28 12.94 -9.11
N PHE A 138 17.10 13.82 -8.12
CA PHE A 138 16.35 13.49 -6.91
C PHE A 138 15.11 14.36 -6.75
N VAL A 139 14.00 13.70 -6.39
CA VAL A 139 12.73 14.37 -6.07
C VAL A 139 12.24 13.84 -4.72
N ALA A 140 12.14 14.70 -3.74
CA ALA A 140 11.53 14.35 -2.46
C ALA A 140 10.01 14.12 -2.63
N THR A 141 9.51 13.04 -2.07
CA THR A 141 8.10 12.67 -2.08
C THR A 141 7.61 12.43 -0.64
N PRO A 142 7.71 13.48 0.24
CA PRO A 142 7.47 13.33 1.67
C PRO A 142 6.05 12.79 1.93
N MET A 143 5.95 11.86 2.87
CA MET A 143 4.73 11.12 3.22
C MET A 143 4.21 10.18 2.13
N LEU A 144 5.05 9.78 1.20
CA LEU A 144 4.78 8.70 0.27
C LEU A 144 5.75 7.49 0.51
N HIS A 145 5.68 6.77 1.68
CA HIS A 145 4.66 7.05 2.72
C HIS A 145 5.23 7.62 4.03
N TRP A 146 6.54 7.84 4.13
CA TRP A 146 7.22 8.46 5.29
C TRP A 146 7.80 9.83 4.92
N PRO A 147 8.16 10.66 5.94
CA PRO A 147 8.66 12.02 5.68
C PRO A 147 9.99 12.07 4.94
N ASP A 148 10.76 10.99 4.94
CA ASP A 148 12.06 10.86 4.29
C ASP A 148 12.00 10.41 2.83
N SER A 149 10.85 9.87 2.39
CA SER A 149 10.68 9.27 1.06
C SER A 149 11.12 10.21 -0.06
N MET A 150 11.89 9.67 -0.99
CA MET A 150 12.30 10.33 -2.23
C MET A 150 12.31 9.32 -3.37
N VAL A 151 12.34 9.82 -4.59
CA VAL A 151 12.57 9.02 -5.79
C VAL A 151 13.84 9.48 -6.48
N THR A 152 14.47 8.55 -7.21
CA THR A 152 15.67 8.81 -8.02
C THR A 152 15.30 8.61 -9.49
N TYR A 153 15.61 9.58 -10.33
CA TYR A 153 15.36 9.52 -11.76
C TYR A 153 16.67 9.54 -12.57
N CYS A 154 16.75 8.67 -13.56
CA CYS A 154 17.86 8.62 -14.52
C CYS A 154 17.35 9.04 -15.90
N PRO A 155 17.58 10.31 -16.33
CA PRO A 155 17.00 10.86 -17.57
C PRO A 155 17.52 10.20 -18.84
N GLU A 156 18.78 9.78 -18.89
CA GLU A 156 19.38 9.14 -20.05
C GLU A 156 18.72 7.80 -20.36
N GLU A 157 18.23 7.13 -19.32
CA GLU A 157 17.56 5.82 -19.42
C GLU A 157 16.04 5.92 -19.26
N LYS A 158 15.51 7.09 -18.90
CA LYS A 158 14.09 7.33 -18.60
C LYS A 158 13.53 6.38 -17.53
N ILE A 159 14.35 6.04 -16.55
CA ILE A 159 13.97 5.17 -15.43
C ILE A 159 13.71 6.00 -14.18
N LEU A 160 12.54 5.79 -13.57
CA LEU A 160 12.18 6.28 -12.26
C LEU A 160 12.34 5.16 -11.23
N PHE A 161 13.28 5.26 -10.32
CA PHE A 161 13.38 4.42 -9.14
C PHE A 161 12.47 5.02 -8.06
N SER A 162 11.25 4.52 -7.99
CA SER A 162 10.16 5.15 -7.24
C SER A 162 10.07 4.71 -5.78
N ASN A 163 10.88 3.73 -5.36
CA ASN A 163 10.75 3.07 -4.07
C ASN A 163 9.30 2.56 -3.88
N ASP A 164 8.62 2.89 -2.77
CA ASP A 164 7.28 2.40 -2.45
C ASP A 164 6.17 2.88 -3.38
N ALA A 165 6.32 4.07 -3.93
CA ALA A 165 5.31 4.61 -4.85
C ALA A 165 5.14 3.68 -6.07
N PHE A 166 3.88 3.42 -6.43
CA PHE A 166 3.48 2.51 -7.51
C PHE A 166 3.78 1.02 -7.26
N GLY A 167 4.26 0.65 -6.06
CA GLY A 167 4.58 -0.72 -5.67
C GLY A 167 3.36 -1.61 -5.41
N GLN A 168 3.63 -2.92 -5.30
CA GLN A 168 2.63 -3.92 -4.96
C GLN A 168 3.29 -5.05 -4.15
N HIS A 169 2.58 -5.63 -3.17
CA HIS A 169 3.04 -6.86 -2.53
C HIS A 169 2.70 -8.08 -3.38
N LEU A 170 3.58 -8.35 -4.34
CA LEU A 170 3.45 -9.45 -5.29
C LEU A 170 4.82 -10.13 -5.48
N ALA A 171 4.92 -11.39 -5.09
CA ALA A 171 6.05 -12.24 -5.44
C ALA A 171 5.86 -12.79 -6.85
N SER A 172 6.84 -12.60 -7.71
CA SER A 172 6.87 -13.15 -9.07
C SER A 172 8.30 -13.42 -9.51
N ASN A 173 8.51 -14.42 -10.36
CA ASN A 173 9.79 -14.64 -11.05
C ASN A 173 10.01 -13.66 -12.20
N GLN A 174 8.94 -13.11 -12.76
CA GLN A 174 8.97 -12.09 -13.80
C GLN A 174 9.06 -10.70 -13.18
N ARG A 175 9.78 -9.81 -13.87
CA ARG A 175 10.10 -8.51 -13.29
C ARG A 175 9.21 -7.37 -13.75
N PHE A 176 8.45 -7.54 -14.85
CA PHE A 176 7.66 -6.47 -15.45
C PHE A 176 6.17 -6.77 -15.47
N ASP A 177 5.38 -5.71 -15.53
CA ASP A 177 3.92 -5.70 -15.59
C ASP A 177 3.35 -6.53 -16.75
N ASP A 178 3.96 -6.43 -17.95
CA ASP A 178 3.57 -7.16 -19.15
C ASP A 178 3.99 -8.64 -19.20
N GLU A 179 4.76 -9.07 -18.23
CA GLU A 179 5.15 -10.48 -18.03
C GLU A 179 4.24 -11.20 -17.03
N ASN A 180 3.33 -10.47 -16.39
CA ASN A 180 2.42 -10.95 -15.36
C ASN A 180 0.95 -10.72 -15.78
N ASP A 181 0.01 -11.32 -15.04
CA ASP A 181 -1.40 -10.99 -15.21
C ASP A 181 -1.67 -9.56 -14.71
N LEU A 182 -1.95 -8.64 -15.65
CA LEU A 182 -2.16 -7.23 -15.35
C LEU A 182 -3.27 -6.99 -14.32
N HIS A 183 -4.34 -7.78 -14.37
CA HIS A 183 -5.43 -7.66 -13.41
C HIS A 183 -4.94 -7.89 -11.99
N THR A 184 -4.17 -8.97 -11.79
CA THR A 184 -3.54 -9.28 -10.48
C THR A 184 -2.59 -8.17 -10.04
N VAL A 185 -1.76 -7.64 -10.96
CA VAL A 185 -0.81 -6.56 -10.62
C VAL A 185 -1.56 -5.30 -10.17
N MET A 186 -2.62 -4.92 -10.87
CA MET A 186 -3.44 -3.75 -10.55
C MET A 186 -4.24 -3.94 -9.25
N GLU A 187 -4.76 -5.14 -8.98
CA GLU A 187 -5.43 -5.46 -7.71
C GLU A 187 -4.48 -5.30 -6.53
N GLU A 188 -3.26 -5.86 -6.62
CA GLU A 188 -2.27 -5.73 -5.56
C GLU A 188 -1.74 -4.29 -5.42
N ALA A 189 -1.65 -3.53 -6.51
CA ALA A 189 -1.33 -2.10 -6.48
C ALA A 189 -2.45 -1.29 -5.80
N LYS A 190 -3.73 -1.58 -6.10
CA LYS A 190 -4.88 -0.98 -5.42
C LYS A 190 -4.85 -1.30 -3.92
N LYS A 191 -4.58 -2.55 -3.58
CA LYS A 191 -4.49 -3.01 -2.20
C LYS A 191 -3.34 -2.32 -1.45
N TYR A 192 -2.19 -2.17 -2.09
CA TYR A 192 -1.03 -1.45 -1.56
C TYR A 192 -1.39 0.03 -1.29
N TYR A 193 -1.97 0.71 -2.29
CA TYR A 193 -2.40 2.10 -2.15
C TYR A 193 -3.40 2.28 -1.00
N ALA A 194 -4.43 1.45 -0.95
CA ALA A 194 -5.50 1.52 0.04
C ALA A 194 -4.97 1.40 1.49
N ASN A 195 -4.05 0.46 1.72
CA ASN A 195 -3.58 0.15 3.06
C ASN A 195 -2.35 0.96 3.52
N ILE A 196 -1.67 1.66 2.61
CA ILE A 196 -0.44 2.39 2.93
C ILE A 196 -0.56 3.88 2.58
N LEU A 197 -1.20 4.21 1.46
CA LEU A 197 -1.18 5.57 0.90
C LEU A 197 -2.50 6.33 0.99
N MET A 198 -3.64 5.68 1.26
CA MET A 198 -4.97 6.32 1.22
C MET A 198 -5.05 7.57 2.11
N LEU A 199 -4.39 7.55 3.28
CA LEU A 199 -4.32 8.71 4.18
C LEU A 199 -3.60 9.91 3.54
N TYR A 200 -2.70 9.67 2.59
CA TYR A 200 -1.77 10.64 2.03
C TYR A 200 -2.14 11.08 0.60
N GLY A 201 -3.42 11.10 0.25
CA GLY A 201 -3.89 11.44 -1.09
C GLY A 201 -3.36 12.77 -1.62
N LYS A 202 -3.34 13.85 -0.80
CA LYS A 202 -2.77 15.15 -1.20
C LYS A 202 -1.27 15.09 -1.51
N GLN A 203 -0.52 14.29 -0.76
CA GLN A 203 0.90 14.09 -0.98
C GLN A 203 1.14 13.26 -2.25
N ALA A 204 0.28 12.26 -2.51
CA ALA A 204 0.30 11.50 -3.76
C ALA A 204 0.05 12.42 -4.97
N GLN A 205 -0.96 13.30 -4.93
CA GLN A 205 -1.21 14.30 -5.98
C GLN A 205 -0.01 15.22 -6.21
N SER A 206 0.63 15.70 -5.13
CA SER A 206 1.82 16.56 -5.22
C SER A 206 2.99 15.81 -5.87
N ALA A 207 3.19 14.54 -5.54
CA ALA A 207 4.22 13.70 -6.16
C ALA A 207 3.92 13.46 -7.64
N LEU A 208 2.68 13.09 -8.00
CA LEU A 208 2.25 12.92 -9.40
C LEU A 208 2.50 14.18 -10.23
N ALA A 209 2.15 15.36 -9.70
CA ALA A 209 2.40 16.65 -10.37
C ALA A 209 3.91 16.94 -10.55
N ALA A 210 4.77 16.51 -9.64
CA ALA A 210 6.21 16.64 -9.80
C ALA A 210 6.76 15.66 -10.85
N LEU A 211 6.28 14.41 -10.84
CA LEU A 211 6.73 13.34 -11.73
C LEU A 211 6.19 13.49 -13.16
N SER A 212 5.04 14.14 -13.37
CA SER A 212 4.45 14.37 -14.71
C SER A 212 5.35 15.16 -15.67
N LYS A 213 6.40 15.82 -15.16
CA LYS A 213 7.39 16.55 -15.94
C LYS A 213 8.53 15.69 -16.44
N LEU A 214 8.60 14.45 -16.02
CA LEU A 214 9.65 13.48 -16.36
C LEU A 214 9.21 12.62 -17.54
N ASP A 215 10.13 12.31 -18.44
CA ASP A 215 9.91 11.36 -19.52
C ASP A 215 10.26 9.96 -19.02
N ILE A 216 9.24 9.18 -18.60
CA ILE A 216 9.41 7.89 -17.91
C ILE A 216 9.03 6.75 -18.83
N GLU A 217 9.96 5.83 -19.07
CA GLU A 217 9.75 4.56 -19.80
C GLU A 217 9.70 3.34 -18.87
N ILE A 218 10.28 3.44 -17.68
CA ILE A 218 10.23 2.38 -16.65
C ILE A 218 10.01 3.01 -15.28
N ILE A 219 9.07 2.48 -14.51
CA ILE A 219 8.98 2.73 -13.07
C ILE A 219 9.53 1.51 -12.34
N ALA A 220 10.71 1.66 -11.75
CA ALA A 220 11.41 0.65 -10.98
C ALA A 220 11.04 0.78 -9.50
N VAL A 221 10.05 0.02 -9.09
CA VAL A 221 9.41 0.08 -7.76
C VAL A 221 10.22 -0.63 -6.67
N GLY A 222 9.95 -0.31 -5.39
CA GLY A 222 10.56 -0.98 -4.23
C GLY A 222 9.98 -2.37 -3.94
N HIS A 223 8.72 -2.60 -4.29
CA HIS A 223 8.01 -3.87 -4.09
C HIS A 223 7.25 -4.31 -5.33
N GLY A 224 7.24 -5.61 -5.60
CA GLY A 224 6.49 -6.22 -6.69
C GLY A 224 7.20 -6.12 -8.04
N VAL A 225 6.42 -5.95 -9.09
CA VAL A 225 6.90 -5.89 -10.48
C VAL A 225 7.02 -4.45 -10.97
N MET A 226 7.99 -4.21 -11.86
CA MET A 226 8.23 -2.90 -12.48
C MET A 226 7.20 -2.62 -13.56
N TRP A 227 6.89 -1.35 -13.79
CA TRP A 227 6.01 -0.90 -14.87
C TRP A 227 6.83 -0.46 -16.07
N ARG A 228 6.47 -0.96 -17.26
CA ARG A 228 7.01 -0.49 -18.57
C ARG A 228 5.94 -0.40 -19.66
N SER A 229 4.95 -1.27 -19.65
CA SER A 229 3.89 -1.31 -20.65
C SER A 229 2.61 -0.60 -20.20
N HIS A 230 2.32 -0.58 -18.90
CA HIS A 230 1.10 -0.03 -18.30
C HIS A 230 1.36 1.14 -17.34
N ILE A 231 2.39 1.97 -17.64
CA ILE A 231 2.73 3.15 -16.83
C ILE A 231 1.57 4.14 -16.75
N LEU A 232 0.90 4.40 -17.86
CA LEU A 232 -0.23 5.33 -17.89
C LEU A 232 -1.43 4.81 -17.10
N ASP A 233 -1.63 3.49 -17.08
CA ASP A 233 -2.73 2.86 -16.32
C ASP A 233 -2.52 3.01 -14.82
N ILE A 234 -1.32 2.76 -14.33
CA ILE A 234 -1.03 2.90 -12.89
C ILE A 234 -1.00 4.38 -12.45
N ILE A 235 -0.52 5.30 -13.27
CA ILE A 235 -0.57 6.73 -13.00
C ILE A 235 -2.03 7.20 -12.91
N ALA A 236 -2.87 6.86 -13.90
CA ALA A 236 -4.29 7.20 -13.90
C ALA A 236 -5.04 6.60 -12.69
N ALA A 237 -4.67 5.39 -12.27
CA ALA A 237 -5.21 4.78 -11.06
C ALA A 237 -4.83 5.57 -9.81
N TYR A 238 -3.57 5.98 -9.67
CA TYR A 238 -3.11 6.80 -8.55
C TYR A 238 -3.77 8.19 -8.53
N GLU A 239 -4.00 8.81 -9.69
CA GLU A 239 -4.76 10.07 -9.80
C GLU A 239 -6.17 9.89 -9.21
N LYS A 240 -6.93 8.91 -9.69
CA LYS A 240 -8.28 8.61 -9.18
C LYS A 240 -8.31 8.29 -7.70
N TRP A 241 -7.40 7.42 -7.23
CA TRP A 241 -7.36 7.03 -5.82
C TRP A 241 -6.98 8.21 -4.91
N SER A 242 -6.06 9.07 -5.34
CA SER A 242 -5.62 10.23 -4.58
C SER A 242 -6.64 11.37 -4.55
N GLU A 243 -7.45 11.50 -5.59
CA GLU A 243 -8.59 12.44 -5.64
C GLU A 243 -9.77 11.96 -4.80
N GLY A 244 -9.79 10.66 -4.43
CA GLY A 244 -10.88 10.06 -3.68
C GLY A 244 -12.13 9.83 -4.54
N GLU A 245 -11.95 9.54 -5.84
CA GLU A 245 -13.04 9.22 -6.75
C GLU A 245 -13.77 7.96 -6.29
N LEU A 246 -15.11 8.05 -6.17
CA LEU A 246 -15.95 6.96 -5.67
C LEU A 246 -16.77 6.34 -6.79
N GLU A 247 -16.85 5.02 -6.76
CA GLU A 247 -17.68 4.19 -7.61
C GLU A 247 -19.04 3.93 -6.93
N ASP A 248 -20.10 3.71 -7.73
CA ASP A 248 -21.39 3.25 -7.21
C ASP A 248 -21.27 1.78 -6.78
N SER A 249 -20.59 1.58 -5.67
CA SER A 249 -20.41 0.28 -5.01
C SER A 249 -20.61 0.41 -3.50
N ALA A 250 -20.93 -0.70 -2.86
CA ALA A 250 -21.20 -0.79 -1.43
C ALA A 250 -20.28 -1.85 -0.79
N VAL A 251 -19.70 -1.53 0.36
CA VAL A 251 -19.06 -2.50 1.24
C VAL A 251 -20.02 -2.83 2.38
N VAL A 252 -20.36 -4.10 2.52
CA VAL A 252 -21.12 -4.62 3.66
C VAL A 252 -20.17 -5.50 4.47
N VAL A 253 -19.75 -5.01 5.63
CA VAL A 253 -18.79 -5.69 6.51
C VAL A 253 -19.42 -5.96 7.88
N PHE A 254 -19.26 -7.17 8.37
CA PHE A 254 -19.90 -7.59 9.63
C PHE A 254 -19.19 -8.76 10.29
N ASP A 255 -19.55 -8.98 11.55
CA ASP A 255 -19.36 -10.26 12.25
C ASP A 255 -20.69 -10.73 12.83
N THR A 256 -20.81 -12.01 13.13
CA THR A 256 -22.07 -12.62 13.61
C THR A 256 -21.79 -13.80 14.55
N MET A 257 -22.65 -14.03 15.55
CA MET A 257 -22.58 -15.20 16.42
C MET A 257 -23.53 -16.32 15.96
N TRP A 258 -24.83 -16.00 15.77
CA TRP A 258 -25.92 -16.93 15.49
C TRP A 258 -26.66 -16.58 14.21
N GLU A 259 -25.95 -16.03 13.23
CA GLU A 259 -26.40 -15.67 11.88
C GLU A 259 -27.51 -14.59 11.82
N SER A 260 -27.97 -14.02 12.96
CA SER A 260 -28.97 -12.94 12.93
C SER A 260 -28.44 -11.67 12.27
N THR A 261 -27.23 -11.23 12.62
CA THR A 261 -26.57 -10.09 11.97
C THR A 261 -26.29 -10.39 10.49
N ARG A 262 -25.92 -11.63 10.14
CA ARG A 262 -25.73 -12.03 8.75
C ARG A 262 -27.01 -11.88 7.93
N LYS A 263 -28.17 -12.30 8.43
CA LYS A 263 -29.48 -12.11 7.74
C LYS A 263 -29.75 -10.64 7.44
N ILE A 264 -29.37 -9.75 8.35
CA ILE A 264 -29.48 -8.29 8.13
C ILE A 264 -28.51 -7.86 7.02
N ALA A 265 -27.26 -8.32 7.06
CA ALA A 265 -26.25 -8.03 6.04
C ALA A 265 -26.69 -8.52 4.66
N ASP A 266 -27.23 -9.74 4.56
CA ASP A 266 -27.76 -10.31 3.32
C ASP A 266 -28.90 -9.41 2.75
N ALA A 267 -29.87 -8.98 3.59
CA ALA A 267 -30.95 -8.10 3.15
C ALA A 267 -30.45 -6.71 2.67
N ILE A 268 -29.41 -6.18 3.29
CA ILE A 268 -28.74 -4.94 2.86
C ILE A 268 -28.07 -5.15 1.49
N ALA A 269 -27.32 -6.25 1.34
CA ALA A 269 -26.62 -6.59 0.10
C ALA A 269 -27.60 -6.81 -1.06
N ASP A 270 -28.68 -7.56 -0.83
CA ASP A 270 -29.74 -7.76 -1.80
C ASP A 270 -30.35 -6.44 -2.28
N ALA A 271 -30.64 -5.53 -1.35
CA ALA A 271 -31.25 -4.25 -1.69
C ALA A 271 -30.32 -3.34 -2.50
N PHE A 272 -29.02 -3.32 -2.22
CA PHE A 272 -28.04 -2.62 -3.06
C PHE A 272 -27.92 -3.26 -4.45
N THR A 273 -27.91 -4.60 -4.52
CA THR A 273 -27.86 -5.34 -5.79
C THR A 273 -29.09 -5.07 -6.64
N GLU A 274 -30.29 -5.02 -6.05
CA GLU A 274 -31.53 -4.67 -6.74
C GLU A 274 -31.54 -3.21 -7.30
N LYS A 275 -30.72 -2.33 -6.72
CA LYS A 275 -30.46 -0.97 -7.26
C LYS A 275 -29.39 -0.95 -8.36
N GLY A 276 -28.79 -2.08 -8.71
CA GLY A 276 -27.66 -2.15 -9.65
C GLY A 276 -26.33 -1.72 -9.07
N ILE A 277 -26.23 -1.57 -7.75
CA ILE A 277 -25.00 -1.22 -7.03
C ILE A 277 -24.20 -2.49 -6.78
N ARG A 278 -22.91 -2.50 -7.15
CA ARG A 278 -21.99 -3.62 -6.86
C ARG A 278 -21.77 -3.72 -5.36
N VAL A 279 -21.83 -4.95 -4.82
CA VAL A 279 -21.64 -5.19 -3.39
C VAL A 279 -20.38 -6.00 -3.15
N HIS A 280 -19.51 -5.49 -2.26
CA HIS A 280 -18.41 -6.21 -1.65
C HIS A 280 -18.87 -6.68 -0.26
N PHE A 281 -18.91 -8.00 -0.05
CA PHE A 281 -19.52 -8.61 1.13
C PHE A 281 -18.47 -9.31 2.00
N HIS A 282 -18.22 -8.79 3.19
CA HIS A 282 -17.13 -9.23 4.06
C HIS A 282 -17.61 -9.71 5.43
N ASP A 283 -17.40 -10.99 5.68
CA ASP A 283 -17.55 -11.62 7.00
C ASP A 283 -16.18 -11.60 7.71
N LEU A 284 -16.06 -10.80 8.77
CA LEU A 284 -14.80 -10.60 9.50
C LEU A 284 -14.28 -11.84 10.23
N ARG A 285 -15.05 -12.93 10.27
CA ARG A 285 -14.55 -14.22 10.74
C ARG A 285 -13.50 -14.82 9.80
N VAL A 286 -13.50 -14.40 8.53
CA VAL A 286 -12.62 -14.94 7.47
C VAL A 286 -11.98 -13.87 6.60
N ALA A 287 -12.58 -12.67 6.48
CA ALA A 287 -12.06 -11.59 5.64
C ALA A 287 -10.95 -10.80 6.35
N PRO A 288 -9.75 -10.68 5.77
CA PRO A 288 -8.72 -9.79 6.30
C PRO A 288 -9.14 -8.32 6.23
N PHE A 289 -8.80 -7.53 7.24
CA PHE A 289 -9.12 -6.10 7.27
C PHE A 289 -8.56 -5.34 6.06
N SER A 290 -7.36 -5.72 5.61
CA SER A 290 -6.72 -5.10 4.45
C SER A 290 -7.51 -5.29 3.15
N ASP A 291 -8.21 -6.39 2.98
CA ASP A 291 -9.06 -6.63 1.80
C ASP A 291 -10.32 -5.75 1.87
N VAL A 292 -10.92 -5.61 3.05
CA VAL A 292 -12.06 -4.71 3.28
C VAL A 292 -11.68 -3.25 2.98
N ILE A 293 -10.51 -2.79 3.46
CA ILE A 293 -10.02 -1.43 3.20
C ILE A 293 -9.76 -1.21 1.71
N THR A 294 -9.29 -2.23 0.99
CA THR A 294 -9.08 -2.15 -0.47
C THR A 294 -10.38 -1.85 -1.21
N ASP A 295 -11.47 -2.49 -0.82
CA ASP A 295 -12.79 -2.23 -1.42
C ASP A 295 -13.35 -0.87 -0.98
N ILE A 296 -13.12 -0.44 0.27
CA ILE A 296 -13.52 0.87 0.76
C ILE A 296 -12.83 2.01 0.00
N LEU A 297 -11.62 1.81 -0.53
CA LEU A 297 -10.88 2.84 -1.25
C LEU A 297 -11.73 3.53 -2.33
N THR A 298 -12.51 2.77 -3.08
CA THR A 298 -13.32 3.28 -4.18
C THR A 298 -14.84 3.20 -3.95
N SER A 299 -15.30 2.53 -2.88
CA SER A 299 -16.75 2.36 -2.65
C SER A 299 -17.38 3.58 -2.02
N LYS A 300 -18.58 3.93 -2.51
CA LYS A 300 -19.39 5.04 -2.02
C LYS A 300 -20.11 4.70 -0.71
N TYR A 301 -20.63 3.48 -0.59
CA TYR A 301 -21.44 3.06 0.55
C TYR A 301 -20.68 2.11 1.47
N LEU A 302 -20.86 2.28 2.79
CA LEU A 302 -20.24 1.43 3.81
C LEU A 302 -21.29 1.07 4.88
N ALA A 303 -21.64 -0.20 4.97
CA ALA A 303 -22.49 -0.74 6.03
C ALA A 303 -21.65 -1.60 6.97
N VAL A 304 -21.64 -1.29 8.29
CA VAL A 304 -20.87 -2.04 9.30
C VAL A 304 -21.79 -2.64 10.34
N GLY A 305 -21.63 -3.96 10.59
CA GLY A 305 -22.54 -4.71 11.44
C GLY A 305 -21.88 -5.56 12.52
N SER A 306 -22.52 -5.62 13.70
CA SER A 306 -22.15 -6.52 14.81
C SER A 306 -23.35 -6.89 15.64
N PRO A 307 -23.44 -8.12 16.17
CA PRO A 307 -24.27 -8.40 17.33
C PRO A 307 -23.69 -7.75 18.58
N THR A 308 -24.48 -7.74 19.67
CA THR A 308 -24.00 -7.27 20.96
C THR A 308 -23.50 -8.43 21.81
N LEU A 309 -22.25 -8.38 22.26
CA LEU A 309 -21.63 -9.29 23.20
C LEU A 309 -21.05 -8.50 24.38
N ASN A 310 -21.40 -8.85 25.62
CA ASN A 310 -20.90 -8.17 26.82
C ASN A 310 -21.06 -6.63 26.78
N ASN A 311 -22.20 -6.17 26.28
CA ASN A 311 -22.53 -4.74 26.06
C ASN A 311 -21.60 -4.02 25.06
N GLN A 312 -20.89 -4.75 24.21
CA GLN A 312 -19.94 -4.24 23.21
C GLN A 312 -20.22 -4.83 21.83
N MET A 313 -19.63 -4.22 20.80
CA MET A 313 -19.48 -4.88 19.49
C MET A 313 -18.48 -6.04 19.61
N LEU A 314 -18.53 -6.99 18.66
CA LEU A 314 -17.55 -8.08 18.63
C LEU A 314 -16.12 -7.55 18.39
N PRO A 315 -15.09 -8.19 19.00
CA PRO A 315 -13.70 -7.75 18.88
C PRO A 315 -13.18 -7.59 17.45
N PRO A 316 -13.52 -8.47 16.47
CA PRO A 316 -13.10 -8.25 15.09
C PRO A 316 -13.66 -6.96 14.48
N VAL A 317 -14.91 -6.60 14.80
CA VAL A 317 -15.53 -5.34 14.32
C VAL A 317 -14.85 -4.13 14.97
N ALA A 318 -14.56 -4.20 16.27
CA ALA A 318 -13.83 -3.14 16.96
C ALA A 318 -12.42 -2.95 16.40
N GLY A 319 -11.70 -4.06 16.12
CA GLY A 319 -10.39 -4.06 15.49
C GLY A 319 -10.43 -3.45 14.08
N PHE A 320 -11.40 -3.85 13.27
CA PHE A 320 -11.62 -3.28 11.95
C PHE A 320 -11.90 -1.77 11.98
N LEU A 321 -12.80 -1.30 12.87
CA LEU A 321 -13.11 0.12 13.02
C LEU A 321 -11.92 0.93 13.52
N CYS A 322 -11.09 0.36 14.42
CA CYS A 322 -9.82 0.97 14.82
C CYS A 322 -8.88 1.14 13.62
N TYR A 323 -8.76 0.13 12.77
CA TYR A 323 -7.95 0.15 11.54
C TYR A 323 -8.51 1.17 10.54
N LEU A 324 -9.83 1.15 10.27
CA LEU A 324 -10.52 2.06 9.37
C LEU A 324 -10.28 3.54 9.72
N LYS A 325 -10.35 3.90 11.01
CA LYS A 325 -10.12 5.28 11.46
C LYS A 325 -8.76 5.83 11.09
N GLY A 326 -7.74 4.98 11.01
CA GLY A 326 -6.39 5.38 10.60
C GLY A 326 -6.32 5.93 9.17
N PHE A 327 -7.24 5.53 8.29
CA PHE A 327 -7.27 5.95 6.88
C PHE A 327 -8.15 7.17 6.60
N VAL A 328 -9.02 7.55 7.55
CA VAL A 328 -9.94 8.70 7.42
C VAL A 328 -10.67 8.69 6.06
N PRO A 329 -11.52 7.67 5.78
CA PRO A 329 -12.12 7.46 4.46
C PRO A 329 -13.25 8.48 4.19
N LYS A 330 -12.89 9.72 3.90
CA LYS A 330 -13.81 10.84 3.66
C LYS A 330 -14.80 10.57 2.55
N GLY A 331 -16.02 11.12 2.71
CA GLY A 331 -17.07 11.07 1.70
C GLY A 331 -17.74 9.71 1.54
N ARG A 332 -17.41 8.71 2.39
CA ARG A 332 -18.09 7.42 2.39
C ARG A 332 -19.41 7.57 3.12
N GLN A 333 -20.51 7.25 2.43
CA GLN A 333 -21.85 7.23 2.96
C GLN A 333 -22.06 5.97 3.79
N ALA A 334 -22.12 6.11 5.13
CA ALA A 334 -22.05 4.97 6.03
C ALA A 334 -23.27 4.85 6.94
N PHE A 335 -23.52 3.62 7.42
CA PHE A 335 -24.47 3.34 8.50
C PHE A 335 -24.13 2.07 9.26
N ALA A 336 -24.60 2.03 10.51
CA ALA A 336 -24.43 0.89 11.41
C ALA A 336 -25.63 -0.05 11.37
N PHE A 337 -25.43 -1.35 11.53
CA PHE A 337 -26.49 -2.32 11.71
C PHE A 337 -26.13 -3.43 12.71
N GLY A 338 -27.12 -4.15 13.20
CA GLY A 338 -26.86 -5.30 14.05
C GLY A 338 -28.06 -5.91 14.74
N SER A 339 -27.81 -7.05 15.34
CA SER A 339 -28.80 -7.80 16.15
C SER A 339 -28.40 -7.82 17.62
N TYR A 340 -29.37 -8.03 18.50
CA TYR A 340 -29.12 -8.14 19.95
C TYR A 340 -30.23 -8.91 20.65
N GLY A 341 -29.89 -9.63 21.72
CA GLY A 341 -30.89 -10.25 22.61
C GLY A 341 -31.49 -9.25 23.59
N TRP A 342 -30.62 -8.45 24.24
CA TRP A 342 -30.98 -7.37 25.15
C TRP A 342 -29.94 -6.25 25.05
N GLY A 343 -30.35 -5.04 25.20
CA GLY A 343 -29.50 -3.83 25.23
C GLY A 343 -29.16 -3.23 23.87
N GLY A 344 -28.41 -3.91 23.00
CA GLY A 344 -28.07 -3.46 21.66
C GLY A 344 -27.05 -2.30 21.60
N GLN A 345 -26.07 -2.29 22.49
CA GLN A 345 -25.05 -1.24 22.60
C GLN A 345 -24.08 -1.22 21.42
N SER A 346 -23.77 -2.39 20.83
CA SER A 346 -22.83 -2.52 19.70
C SER A 346 -23.15 -1.57 18.57
N ILE A 347 -24.40 -1.42 18.23
CA ILE A 347 -24.84 -0.66 17.04
C ILE A 347 -24.59 0.84 17.24
N ALA A 348 -24.89 1.36 18.44
CA ALA A 348 -24.58 2.76 18.78
C ALA A 348 -23.06 3.03 18.83
N GLN A 349 -22.29 2.03 19.27
CA GLN A 349 -20.82 2.11 19.27
C GLN A 349 -20.28 2.16 17.84
N ILE A 350 -20.75 1.29 16.93
CA ILE A 350 -20.37 1.30 15.52
C ILE A 350 -20.69 2.66 14.88
N ASP A 351 -21.88 3.20 15.10
CA ASP A 351 -22.29 4.50 14.60
C ASP A 351 -21.35 5.63 15.06
N ALA A 352 -20.96 5.60 16.34
CA ALA A 352 -20.00 6.55 16.89
C ALA A 352 -18.62 6.41 16.26
N GLU A 353 -18.15 5.18 16.02
CA GLU A 353 -16.85 4.90 15.40
C GLU A 353 -16.82 5.31 13.91
N LEU A 354 -17.92 5.12 13.16
CA LEU A 354 -18.04 5.57 11.78
C LEU A 354 -17.99 7.10 11.68
N LYS A 355 -18.66 7.82 12.59
CA LYS A 355 -18.56 9.27 12.72
C LYS A 355 -17.13 9.71 13.04
N ALA A 356 -16.46 9.00 13.95
CA ALA A 356 -15.06 9.28 14.30
C ALA A 356 -14.07 8.96 13.15
N ALA A 357 -14.46 8.13 12.19
CA ALA A 357 -13.72 7.85 10.97
C ALA A 357 -13.99 8.88 9.84
N ASP A 358 -14.71 9.96 10.11
CA ASP A 358 -15.08 11.02 9.15
C ASP A 358 -15.96 10.50 7.99
N CYS A 359 -16.82 9.48 8.28
CA CYS A 359 -17.82 8.99 7.33
C CYS A 359 -19.11 9.82 7.43
N ASP A 360 -19.79 10.00 6.28
CA ASP A 360 -21.10 10.65 6.21
C ASP A 360 -22.20 9.66 6.61
N ILE A 361 -22.83 9.85 7.77
CA ILE A 361 -23.90 8.96 8.22
C ILE A 361 -25.20 9.29 7.47
N ILE A 362 -25.68 8.31 6.66
CA ILE A 362 -26.83 8.50 5.76
C ILE A 362 -28.12 7.81 6.22
N LEU A 363 -28.06 6.98 7.24
CA LEU A 363 -29.19 6.22 7.74
C LEU A 363 -29.07 6.06 9.26
N ASP A 364 -30.20 6.16 9.94
CA ASP A 364 -30.30 5.78 11.36
C ASP A 364 -29.89 4.32 11.55
N PRO A 365 -29.15 4.00 12.62
CA PRO A 365 -28.67 2.64 12.87
C PRO A 365 -29.78 1.59 12.85
N ILE A 366 -29.60 0.52 12.06
CA ILE A 366 -30.55 -0.60 11.95
C ILE A 366 -30.36 -1.52 13.15
N ARG A 367 -31.38 -1.62 13.98
CA ARG A 367 -31.35 -2.37 15.26
C ARG A 367 -32.44 -3.42 15.30
N ILE A 368 -32.08 -4.69 15.29
CA ILE A 368 -33.05 -5.80 15.33
C ILE A 368 -32.89 -6.63 16.61
N ALA A 369 -33.97 -6.72 17.36
CA ALA A 369 -34.00 -7.57 18.56
C ALA A 369 -34.20 -9.05 18.15
N ASN A 370 -33.34 -9.92 18.70
CA ASN A 370 -33.36 -11.36 18.46
C ASN A 370 -33.12 -11.74 16.98
N ILE A 371 -34.00 -12.60 16.43
CA ILE A 371 -33.91 -13.09 15.06
C ILE A 371 -34.74 -12.18 14.14
N PRO A 372 -34.17 -11.62 13.06
CA PRO A 372 -34.93 -10.83 12.10
C PRO A 372 -36.13 -11.61 11.55
N THR A 373 -37.31 -10.99 11.55
CA THR A 373 -38.50 -11.49 10.88
C THR A 373 -38.50 -11.12 9.40
N GLU A 374 -39.33 -11.77 8.58
CA GLU A 374 -39.48 -11.39 7.15
C GLU A 374 -39.90 -9.94 6.99
N LYS A 375 -40.73 -9.41 7.93
CA LYS A 375 -41.10 -8.01 7.95
C LYS A 375 -39.91 -7.09 8.20
N ASP A 376 -39.04 -7.44 9.19
CA ASP A 376 -37.85 -6.66 9.48
C ASP A 376 -36.93 -6.60 8.26
N LEU A 377 -36.73 -7.74 7.57
CA LEU A 377 -35.91 -7.83 6.37
C LEU A 377 -36.50 -7.02 5.20
N ALA A 378 -37.85 -7.02 5.03
CA ALA A 378 -38.53 -6.22 4.03
C ALA A 378 -38.36 -4.69 4.32
N ASP A 379 -38.54 -4.29 5.57
CA ASP A 379 -38.37 -2.90 6.01
C ASP A 379 -36.92 -2.42 5.80
N ILE A 380 -35.93 -3.29 6.01
CA ILE A 380 -34.52 -3.00 5.72
C ILE A 380 -34.30 -2.76 4.22
N ARG A 381 -34.81 -3.67 3.36
CA ARG A 381 -34.70 -3.53 1.90
C ARG A 381 -35.30 -2.23 1.41
N GLU A 382 -36.49 -1.85 1.94
CA GLU A 382 -37.13 -0.60 1.58
C GLU A 382 -36.32 0.63 1.99
N LYS A 383 -35.75 0.64 3.20
CA LYS A 383 -34.83 1.71 3.65
C LYS A 383 -33.65 1.91 2.72
N ILE A 384 -32.98 0.82 2.32
CA ILE A 384 -31.82 0.88 1.43
C ILE A 384 -32.21 1.31 0.00
N LYS A 385 -33.37 0.88 -0.50
CA LYS A 385 -33.89 1.32 -1.81
C LYS A 385 -34.13 2.83 -1.89
N ASN A 386 -34.44 3.45 -0.76
CA ASN A 386 -34.73 4.89 -0.66
C ASN A 386 -33.46 5.76 -0.44
N LEU A 387 -32.25 5.16 -0.32
CA LEU A 387 -30.96 5.85 -0.37
C LEU A 387 -30.62 6.22 -1.83
#